data_2e19519f6cf0628a472ec31adaac9903
#
_entry.id   2e19519f6cf0628a472ec31adaac9903
#
_cell.length_a   1.000
_cell.length_b   1.000
_cell.length_c   1.000
_cell.angle_alpha   90.00
_cell.angle_beta   90.00
_cell.angle_gamma   90.00
#
_symmetry.space_group_name_H-M   'P 1'
#
loop_
_entity.id
_entity.type
_entity.pdbx_description
1 polymer ?
#
loop_
_entity_poly.entity_id
_entity_poly.type
_entity_poly.pdbx_seq_one_letter_code
_entity_poly.pdbx_strand_id
1 'polypeptide(L)'
;MSLASIPSAPADLELIAQLKSKLQYAELRIRVLEERLRLMRIEKYGAGGEKLSQAQMQLFALEPVVSEMIEQAESEHAPVHRSTKKSVKHPGRQELPASLPRVERILPCALDQRVCKRCGKETVVIGYEESSQLDMEPAKYFVLVTKREKRACRSCEELGVVSAPLPTRIIEKCLASDRIVIETVVGKYCNHTPLHRQSMILERDLGLEISRATLDGWVLKVGELLIPMVAAMRRELISGSYIQADETPVDVQTREGRGKNHQAYLWQYSRPGGTLVFDFRLGRGRDGPKQFLGQFEGILQTDGYAAYDQIGGPRMVHAACWSHARRQFFEAVQLNPRDPAATPIVAQMDALFAVDAEARRKTLTTAARHIRRQETVRPLLDDIRSKIEA
;
A
#
# COMPACT_ATOMS: atom_id res chain seq x y z
N MET A 1 -16.61 -58.92 -5.99
CA MET A 1 -17.01 -58.75 -4.58
C MET A 1 -17.55 -57.34 -4.42
N SER A 2 -18.85 -57.22 -4.33
CA SER A 2 -19.58 -55.94 -4.21
C SER A 2 -19.48 -55.45 -2.78
N LEU A 3 -18.96 -54.21 -2.60
CA LEU A 3 -18.98 -53.53 -1.33
C LEU A 3 -20.40 -53.05 -1.06
N ALA A 4 -21.09 -53.76 -0.16
CA ALA A 4 -22.39 -53.37 0.35
C ALA A 4 -22.29 -52.05 1.10
N SER A 5 -23.02 -51.02 0.67
CA SER A 5 -23.23 -49.77 1.38
C SER A 5 -23.96 -50.04 2.69
N ILE A 6 -23.31 -49.75 3.82
CA ILE A 6 -23.92 -49.80 5.15
C ILE A 6 -24.93 -48.64 5.22
N PRO A 7 -26.21 -48.88 5.52
CA PRO A 7 -27.16 -47.78 5.73
C PRO A 7 -26.82 -47.08 7.04
N SER A 8 -26.45 -45.78 6.96
CA SER A 8 -26.25 -44.95 8.13
C SER A 8 -27.57 -44.81 8.91
N ALA A 9 -27.54 -45.04 10.23
CA ALA A 9 -28.70 -44.87 11.09
C ALA A 9 -29.20 -43.40 11.03
N PRO A 10 -30.52 -43.14 11.17
CA PRO A 10 -31.08 -41.79 11.12
C PRO A 10 -30.37 -40.80 12.11
N ALA A 11 -29.95 -41.32 13.26
CA ALA A 11 -29.18 -40.55 14.25
C ALA A 11 -27.80 -40.06 13.73
N ASP A 12 -27.14 -40.82 12.86
CA ASP A 12 -25.83 -40.43 12.28
C ASP A 12 -26.00 -39.32 11.24
N LEU A 13 -27.09 -39.33 10.49
CA LEU A 13 -27.40 -38.25 9.52
C LEU A 13 -27.70 -36.92 10.22
N GLU A 14 -28.42 -36.99 11.34
CA GLU A 14 -28.74 -35.81 12.15
C GLU A 14 -27.48 -35.24 12.83
N LEU A 15 -26.61 -36.11 13.34
CA LEU A 15 -25.31 -35.73 13.89
C LEU A 15 -24.38 -35.10 12.82
N ILE A 16 -24.34 -35.69 11.61
CA ILE A 16 -23.58 -35.13 10.48
C ILE A 16 -24.13 -33.76 10.08
N ALA A 17 -25.43 -33.54 10.06
CA ALA A 17 -26.04 -32.26 9.77
C ALA A 17 -25.69 -31.21 10.84
N GLN A 18 -25.74 -31.58 12.13
CA GLN A 18 -25.34 -30.71 13.23
C GLN A 18 -23.84 -30.36 13.17
N LEU A 19 -22.96 -31.33 12.89
CA LEU A 19 -21.54 -31.11 12.75
C LEU A 19 -21.20 -30.21 11.55
N LYS A 20 -21.87 -30.40 10.42
CA LYS A 20 -21.73 -29.50 9.26
C LYS A 20 -22.16 -28.08 9.57
N SER A 21 -23.28 -27.89 10.27
CA SER A 21 -23.74 -26.57 10.70
C SER A 21 -22.76 -25.91 11.66
N LYS A 22 -22.21 -26.64 12.65
CA LYS A 22 -21.18 -26.14 13.57
C LYS A 22 -19.90 -25.80 12.84
N LEU A 23 -19.48 -26.59 11.85
CA LEU A 23 -18.29 -26.33 11.04
C LEU A 23 -18.45 -25.04 10.21
N GLN A 24 -19.58 -24.88 9.53
CA GLN A 24 -19.90 -23.67 8.76
C GLN A 24 -19.91 -22.42 9.65
N TYR A 25 -20.48 -22.54 10.84
CA TYR A 25 -20.46 -21.45 11.81
C TYR A 25 -19.03 -21.10 12.30
N ALA A 26 -18.22 -22.11 12.59
CA ALA A 26 -16.82 -21.90 13.00
C ALA A 26 -15.99 -21.27 11.86
N GLU A 27 -16.18 -21.69 10.62
CA GLU A 27 -15.51 -21.10 9.46
C GLU A 27 -15.92 -19.64 9.23
N LEU A 28 -17.21 -19.33 9.37
CA LEU A 28 -17.70 -17.95 9.31
C LEU A 28 -17.06 -17.08 10.39
N ARG A 29 -16.97 -17.59 11.61
CA ARG A 29 -16.36 -16.90 12.74
C ARG A 29 -14.86 -16.66 12.56
N ILE A 30 -14.13 -17.63 12.03
CA ILE A 30 -12.71 -17.47 11.69
C ILE A 30 -12.54 -16.32 10.69
N ARG A 31 -13.36 -16.24 9.66
CA ARG A 31 -13.31 -15.15 8.67
C ARG A 31 -13.60 -13.78 9.28
N VAL A 32 -14.58 -13.68 10.17
CA VAL A 32 -14.91 -12.43 10.88
C VAL A 32 -13.72 -11.99 11.75
N LEU A 33 -13.08 -12.92 12.45
CA LEU A 33 -11.90 -12.62 13.29
C LEU A 33 -10.68 -12.24 12.46
N GLU A 34 -10.46 -12.89 11.31
CA GLU A 34 -9.38 -12.53 10.39
C GLU A 34 -9.57 -11.12 9.82
N GLU A 35 -10.80 -10.77 9.44
CA GLU A 35 -11.12 -9.41 8.96
C GLU A 35 -10.99 -8.37 10.08
N ARG A 36 -11.42 -8.68 11.31
CA ARG A 36 -11.20 -7.82 12.47
C ARG A 36 -9.72 -7.60 12.75
N LEU A 37 -8.90 -8.64 12.64
CA LEU A 37 -7.44 -8.54 12.76
C LEU A 37 -6.84 -7.70 11.62
N ARG A 38 -7.37 -7.82 10.40
CA ARG A 38 -6.96 -7.01 9.25
C ARG A 38 -7.28 -5.53 9.50
N LEU A 39 -8.49 -5.22 9.93
CA LEU A 39 -8.93 -3.85 10.24
C LEU A 39 -8.14 -3.24 11.39
N MET A 40 -7.86 -3.99 12.47
CA MET A 40 -7.01 -3.54 13.57
C MET A 40 -5.56 -3.28 13.12
N ARG A 41 -5.04 -4.07 12.15
CA ARG A 41 -3.71 -3.81 11.57
C ARG A 41 -3.72 -2.54 10.73
N ILE A 42 -4.78 -2.29 9.94
CA ILE A 42 -4.94 -1.06 9.15
C ILE A 42 -5.06 0.15 10.10
N GLU A 43 -5.82 0.05 11.18
CA GLU A 43 -5.96 1.11 12.18
C GLU A 43 -4.62 1.45 12.86
N LYS A 44 -3.84 0.42 13.20
CA LYS A 44 -2.57 0.60 13.92
C LYS A 44 -1.39 0.97 13.03
N TYR A 45 -1.36 0.50 11.80
CA TYR A 45 -0.22 0.60 10.89
C TYR A 45 -0.55 1.10 9.48
N GLY A 46 -1.84 1.33 9.18
CA GLY A 46 -2.29 1.81 7.87
C GLY A 46 -1.98 3.29 7.63
N ALA A 47 -1.87 3.66 6.38
CA ALA A 47 -1.76 5.05 5.98
C ALA A 47 -3.00 5.82 6.43
N GLY A 48 -2.82 7.03 7.00
CA GLY A 48 -3.83 7.81 7.74
C GLY A 48 -5.10 8.27 7.00
N GLY A 49 -5.48 7.62 5.90
CA GLY A 49 -6.70 7.88 5.12
C GLY A 49 -7.89 6.97 5.45
N GLU A 50 -7.67 5.83 6.11
CA GLU A 50 -8.75 4.91 6.49
C GLU A 50 -8.98 4.93 8.01
N LYS A 51 -9.37 6.07 8.56
CA LYS A 51 -9.87 6.12 9.94
C LYS A 51 -11.28 5.55 9.95
N LEU A 52 -11.45 4.42 10.64
CA LEU A 52 -12.77 3.92 11.01
C LEU A 52 -13.52 5.03 11.76
N SER A 53 -14.76 5.30 11.36
CA SER A 53 -15.59 6.27 12.07
C SER A 53 -15.85 5.78 13.50
N GLN A 54 -16.06 6.72 14.44
CA GLN A 54 -16.37 6.40 15.84
C GLN A 54 -17.60 5.49 15.97
N ALA A 55 -18.56 5.58 15.03
CA ALA A 55 -19.71 4.70 14.93
C ALA A 55 -19.34 3.26 14.51
N GLN A 56 -18.37 3.09 13.64
CA GLN A 56 -17.83 1.78 13.28
C GLN A 56 -17.06 1.13 14.44
N MET A 57 -16.35 1.92 15.23
CA MET A 57 -15.66 1.44 16.44
C MET A 57 -16.66 1.05 17.55
N GLN A 58 -17.74 1.80 17.74
CA GLN A 58 -18.79 1.46 18.70
C GLN A 58 -19.58 0.22 18.30
N LEU A 59 -19.74 -0.04 17.00
CA LEU A 59 -20.41 -1.25 16.50
C LEU A 59 -19.63 -2.52 16.85
N PHE A 60 -18.31 -2.47 16.86
CA PHE A 60 -17.45 -3.57 17.30
C PHE A 60 -17.45 -3.78 18.83
N ALA A 61 -17.84 -2.77 19.60
CA ALA A 61 -17.95 -2.85 21.05
C ALA A 61 -19.32 -3.34 21.55
N LEU A 62 -20.34 -3.36 20.68
CA LEU A 62 -21.73 -3.67 21.01
C LEU A 62 -22.15 -5.13 20.74
N GLU A 63 -21.23 -6.11 20.77
CA GLU A 63 -21.58 -7.53 20.69
C GLU A 63 -21.56 -8.25 22.07
N PRO A 64 -22.50 -8.00 22.99
CA PRO A 64 -22.61 -8.79 24.22
C PRO A 64 -23.05 -10.24 23.95
N VAL A 65 -23.85 -10.48 22.89
CA VAL A 65 -24.40 -11.81 22.55
C VAL A 65 -23.31 -12.80 22.09
N VAL A 66 -22.24 -12.33 21.46
CA VAL A 66 -21.13 -13.19 21.03
C VAL A 66 -20.25 -13.57 22.22
N SER A 67 -20.08 -12.69 23.21
CA SER A 67 -19.31 -12.98 24.42
C SER A 67 -19.97 -14.06 25.27
N GLU A 68 -21.28 -14.01 25.48
CA GLU A 68 -22.02 -15.03 26.26
C GLU A 68 -22.03 -16.39 25.57
N MET A 69 -22.15 -16.45 24.23
CA MET A 69 -22.06 -17.70 23.47
C MET A 69 -20.63 -18.28 23.45
N ILE A 70 -19.60 -17.44 23.59
CA ILE A 70 -18.20 -17.88 23.69
C ILE A 70 -17.96 -18.54 25.06
N GLU A 71 -18.41 -17.89 26.14
CA GLU A 71 -18.25 -18.44 27.50
C GLU A 71 -19.03 -19.75 27.68
N GLN A 72 -20.20 -19.88 27.07
CA GLN A 72 -20.96 -21.13 27.10
C GLN A 72 -20.30 -22.25 26.29
N ALA A 73 -19.73 -21.93 25.11
CA ALA A 73 -19.01 -22.89 24.28
C ALA A 73 -17.65 -23.31 24.88
N GLU A 74 -16.98 -22.42 25.64
CA GLU A 74 -15.73 -22.74 26.35
C GLU A 74 -15.98 -23.59 27.62
N SER A 75 -17.16 -23.48 28.25
CA SER A 75 -17.52 -24.28 29.41
C SER A 75 -17.91 -25.72 29.07
N GLU A 76 -18.32 -26.00 27.83
CA GLU A 76 -18.76 -27.34 27.37
C GLU A 76 -17.60 -28.21 26.82
N HIS A 77 -16.40 -27.68 26.65
CA HIS A 77 -15.27 -28.45 26.12
C HIS A 77 -14.24 -28.78 27.19
N ALA A 78 -14.22 -30.06 27.58
CA ALA A 78 -13.10 -30.66 28.33
C ALA A 78 -11.76 -30.45 27.59
N PRO A 79 -10.63 -30.34 28.29
CA PRO A 79 -9.35 -29.95 27.71
C PRO A 79 -8.88 -30.95 26.66
N VAL A 80 -8.96 -30.55 25.40
CA VAL A 80 -8.31 -31.27 24.32
C VAL A 80 -6.80 -31.16 24.52
N HIS A 81 -6.13 -32.28 24.63
CA HIS A 81 -4.66 -32.40 24.67
C HIS A 81 -4.05 -31.47 23.60
N ARG A 82 -3.35 -30.45 24.06
CA ARG A 82 -2.52 -29.61 23.20
C ARG A 82 -1.46 -30.50 22.57
N SER A 83 -1.63 -30.87 21.31
CA SER A 83 -0.51 -31.35 20.52
C SER A 83 0.57 -30.28 20.57
N THR A 84 1.74 -30.64 21.02
CA THR A 84 2.93 -29.76 21.03
C THR A 84 3.16 -29.30 19.59
N LYS A 85 2.74 -28.09 19.26
CA LYS A 85 3.16 -27.42 18.02
C LYS A 85 4.68 -27.44 18.04
N LYS A 86 5.29 -28.17 17.09
CA LYS A 86 6.73 -28.04 16.83
C LYS A 86 7.04 -26.55 16.81
N SER A 87 7.91 -26.11 17.71
CA SER A 87 8.32 -24.72 17.78
C SER A 87 8.79 -24.32 16.38
N VAL A 88 8.06 -23.41 15.74
CA VAL A 88 8.56 -22.77 14.53
C VAL A 88 9.85 -22.10 14.97
N LYS A 89 10.99 -22.62 14.51
CA LYS A 89 12.28 -21.98 14.74
C LYS A 89 12.10 -20.53 14.37
N HIS A 90 12.32 -19.63 15.32
CA HIS A 90 12.34 -18.19 15.09
C HIS A 90 13.22 -17.98 13.83
N PRO A 91 12.76 -17.31 12.77
CA PRO A 91 13.64 -16.98 11.67
C PRO A 91 14.82 -16.24 12.29
N GLY A 92 15.99 -16.84 12.25
CA GLY A 92 17.20 -16.29 12.85
C GLY A 92 17.42 -14.84 12.44
N ARG A 93 18.44 -14.17 12.94
CA ARG A 93 18.83 -12.83 12.46
C ARG A 93 18.83 -12.82 10.94
N GLN A 94 18.04 -11.92 10.35
CA GLN A 94 18.02 -11.72 8.92
C GLN A 94 19.44 -11.41 8.44
N GLU A 95 19.92 -12.11 7.44
CA GLU A 95 21.25 -11.85 6.86
C GLU A 95 21.28 -10.44 6.26
N LEU A 96 22.35 -9.71 6.56
CA LEU A 96 22.55 -8.38 6.01
C LEU A 96 22.89 -8.49 4.50
N PRO A 97 22.30 -7.65 3.62
CA PRO A 97 22.51 -7.71 2.17
C PRO A 97 23.99 -7.72 1.80
N ALA A 98 24.38 -8.61 0.92
CA ALA A 98 25.77 -8.74 0.45
C ALA A 98 26.24 -7.49 -0.34
N SER A 99 25.31 -6.72 -0.90
CA SER A 99 25.58 -5.48 -1.63
C SER A 99 26.05 -4.30 -0.78
N LEU A 100 25.86 -4.36 0.56
CA LEU A 100 26.33 -3.31 1.44
C LEU A 100 27.83 -3.42 1.69
N PRO A 101 28.59 -2.32 1.70
CA PRO A 101 30.01 -2.31 2.04
C PRO A 101 30.22 -2.84 3.48
N ARG A 102 31.32 -3.54 3.68
CA ARG A 102 31.73 -4.05 4.98
C ARG A 102 32.87 -3.19 5.52
N VAL A 103 32.64 -2.54 6.67
CA VAL A 103 33.65 -1.76 7.38
C VAL A 103 34.07 -2.53 8.63
N GLU A 104 35.34 -2.93 8.67
CA GLU A 104 35.86 -3.69 9.78
C GLU A 104 36.35 -2.77 10.91
N ARG A 105 35.97 -3.12 12.14
CA ARG A 105 36.46 -2.47 13.34
C ARG A 105 37.08 -3.50 14.27
N ILE A 106 38.38 -3.49 14.38
CA ILE A 106 39.13 -4.41 15.26
C ILE A 106 39.13 -3.83 16.69
N LEU A 107 38.63 -4.60 17.64
CA LEU A 107 38.67 -4.29 19.07
C LEU A 107 39.80 -5.11 19.70
N PRO A 108 40.92 -4.50 20.04
CA PRO A 108 42.03 -5.24 20.68
C PRO A 108 41.69 -5.59 22.14
N CYS A 109 42.21 -6.73 22.62
CA CYS A 109 42.14 -7.05 24.02
C CYS A 109 42.84 -6.00 24.89
N ALA A 110 42.36 -5.80 26.09
CA ALA A 110 43.00 -4.91 27.09
C ALA A 110 44.44 -5.40 27.43
N LEU A 111 45.30 -4.49 27.86
CA LEU A 111 46.71 -4.79 28.07
C LEU A 111 46.94 -5.93 29.11
N ASP A 112 46.11 -6.00 30.14
CA ASP A 112 46.11 -7.07 31.15
C ASP A 112 45.71 -8.45 30.60
N GLN A 113 44.93 -8.48 29.52
CA GLN A 113 44.50 -9.69 28.83
C GLN A 113 45.52 -10.21 27.80
N ARG A 114 46.51 -9.39 27.44
CA ARG A 114 47.55 -9.75 26.46
C ARG A 114 48.71 -10.52 27.11
N VAL A 115 48.68 -10.69 28.42
CA VAL A 115 49.69 -11.41 29.16
C VAL A 115 49.12 -12.70 29.72
N CYS A 116 49.85 -13.82 29.54
CA CYS A 116 49.46 -15.12 30.05
C CYS A 116 49.51 -15.11 31.60
N LYS A 117 48.39 -15.33 32.25
CA LYS A 117 48.26 -15.35 33.71
C LYS A 117 49.11 -16.45 34.39
N ARG A 118 49.55 -17.50 33.65
CA ARG A 118 50.32 -18.60 34.17
C ARG A 118 51.85 -18.42 34.03
N CYS A 119 52.30 -17.90 32.90
CA CYS A 119 53.74 -17.80 32.62
C CYS A 119 54.25 -16.38 32.42
N GLY A 120 53.37 -15.34 32.45
CA GLY A 120 53.75 -13.93 32.29
C GLY A 120 54.20 -13.51 30.90
N LYS A 121 54.17 -14.41 29.90
CA LYS A 121 54.56 -14.08 28.53
C LYS A 121 53.41 -13.44 27.78
N GLU A 122 53.75 -12.60 26.80
CA GLU A 122 52.78 -12.00 25.90
C GLU A 122 52.08 -13.09 25.07
N THR A 123 50.76 -12.99 24.94
CA THR A 123 49.94 -13.89 24.15
C THR A 123 49.86 -13.41 22.71
N VAL A 124 49.68 -14.32 21.74
CA VAL A 124 49.55 -14.01 20.31
C VAL A 124 48.06 -14.03 19.91
N VAL A 125 47.72 -13.21 18.92
CA VAL A 125 46.36 -13.23 18.33
C VAL A 125 46.20 -14.52 17.51
N ILE A 126 45.20 -15.34 17.83
CA ILE A 126 44.92 -16.61 17.12
C ILE A 126 43.70 -16.53 16.22
N GLY A 127 42.92 -15.42 16.27
CA GLY A 127 41.73 -15.20 15.49
C GLY A 127 40.86 -14.08 16.05
N TYR A 128 39.72 -13.87 15.43
CA TYR A 128 38.73 -12.87 15.81
C TYR A 128 37.37 -13.53 15.93
N GLU A 129 36.61 -13.12 16.91
CA GLU A 129 35.19 -13.40 16.99
C GLU A 129 34.45 -12.26 16.24
N GLU A 130 33.71 -12.63 15.18
CA GLU A 130 33.05 -11.66 14.31
C GLU A 130 31.58 -11.50 14.68
N SER A 131 31.13 -10.25 14.74
CA SER A 131 29.73 -9.90 14.83
C SER A 131 29.40 -8.79 13.82
N SER A 132 28.34 -8.96 13.05
CA SER A 132 27.91 -7.98 12.06
C SER A 132 26.70 -7.20 12.56
N GLN A 133 26.73 -5.88 12.41
CA GLN A 133 25.64 -4.96 12.72
C GLN A 133 25.42 -4.04 11.53
N LEU A 134 24.15 -3.68 11.26
CA LEU A 134 23.84 -2.61 10.31
C LEU A 134 24.17 -1.28 10.97
N ASP A 135 25.00 -0.49 10.29
CA ASP A 135 25.38 0.84 10.74
C ASP A 135 25.21 1.86 9.62
N MET A 136 25.22 3.15 9.93
CA MET A 136 25.07 4.24 8.95
C MET A 136 25.98 5.42 9.31
N GLU A 137 26.50 6.10 8.29
CA GLU A 137 27.01 7.45 8.44
C GLU A 137 25.86 8.43 8.21
N PRO A 138 25.63 9.41 9.10
CA PRO A 138 24.67 10.47 8.87
C PRO A 138 24.96 11.23 7.57
N ALA A 139 23.92 11.78 6.93
CA ALA A 139 24.06 12.57 5.71
C ALA A 139 25.03 13.75 5.94
N LYS A 140 26.02 13.86 5.07
CA LYS A 140 27.00 14.97 5.13
C LYS A 140 26.59 16.04 4.11
N TYR A 141 26.26 17.21 4.61
CA TYR A 141 26.01 18.39 3.77
C TYR A 141 27.33 19.13 3.51
N PHE A 142 27.44 19.74 2.35
CA PHE A 142 28.61 20.52 1.96
C PHE A 142 28.21 21.64 0.99
N VAL A 143 29.03 22.67 0.92
CA VAL A 143 28.88 23.76 -0.04
C VAL A 143 29.56 23.37 -1.34
N LEU A 144 28.78 23.23 -2.43
CA LEU A 144 29.33 23.01 -3.77
C LEU A 144 29.75 24.33 -4.39
N VAL A 145 31.06 24.57 -4.45
CA VAL A 145 31.64 25.76 -5.09
C VAL A 145 31.95 25.46 -6.54
N THR A 146 31.19 26.04 -7.47
CA THR A 146 31.44 25.91 -8.91
C THR A 146 32.28 27.07 -9.41
N LYS A 147 33.53 26.80 -9.79
CA LYS A 147 34.42 27.76 -10.40
C LYS A 147 34.34 27.62 -11.92
N ARG A 148 33.95 28.71 -12.59
CA ARG A 148 33.91 28.77 -14.05
C ARG A 148 35.16 29.42 -14.58
N GLU A 149 35.81 28.80 -15.53
CA GLU A 149 36.99 29.35 -16.17
C GLU A 149 36.60 30.59 -16.99
N LYS A 150 37.39 31.65 -16.83
CA LYS A 150 37.33 32.86 -17.65
C LYS A 150 38.58 32.94 -18.51
N ARG A 151 38.39 33.14 -19.80
CA ARG A 151 39.49 33.28 -20.76
C ARG A 151 39.43 34.62 -21.49
N ALA A 152 40.56 35.22 -21.68
CA ALA A 152 40.73 36.41 -22.51
C ALA A 152 41.92 36.21 -23.44
N CYS A 153 41.84 36.76 -24.64
CA CYS A 153 42.98 36.82 -25.55
C CYS A 153 43.87 38.02 -25.18
N ARG A 154 45.14 37.78 -24.93
CA ARG A 154 46.08 38.85 -24.59
C ARG A 154 46.44 39.76 -25.79
N SER A 155 46.20 39.26 -27.01
CA SER A 155 46.54 39.99 -28.25
C SER A 155 45.32 40.66 -28.91
N CYS A 156 44.09 40.33 -28.48
CA CYS A 156 42.82 40.80 -29.05
C CYS A 156 41.92 41.31 -27.93
N GLU A 157 42.20 42.48 -27.40
CA GLU A 157 41.44 43.07 -26.28
C GLU A 157 39.96 43.33 -26.60
N GLU A 158 39.64 43.57 -27.89
CA GLU A 158 38.29 43.84 -28.37
C GLU A 158 37.33 42.65 -28.26
N LEU A 159 37.80 41.40 -28.19
CA LEU A 159 36.98 40.21 -28.09
C LEU A 159 36.41 39.96 -26.68
N GLY A 160 36.84 40.72 -25.68
CA GLY A 160 36.36 40.64 -24.31
C GLY A 160 36.70 39.32 -23.60
N VAL A 161 35.99 39.04 -22.51
CA VAL A 161 36.21 37.86 -21.66
C VAL A 161 35.13 36.82 -21.93
N VAL A 162 35.54 35.62 -22.29
CA VAL A 162 34.65 34.45 -22.43
C VAL A 162 34.65 33.64 -21.12
N SER A 163 33.49 33.33 -20.61
CA SER A 163 33.33 32.49 -19.41
C SER A 163 32.67 31.13 -19.80
N ALA A 164 33.11 30.06 -19.16
CA ALA A 164 32.48 28.75 -19.33
C ALA A 164 30.99 28.86 -18.98
N PRO A 165 30.10 28.19 -19.73
CA PRO A 165 28.65 28.18 -19.44
C PRO A 165 28.35 27.57 -18.08
N LEU A 166 27.25 27.99 -17.48
CA LEU A 166 26.73 27.30 -16.29
C LEU A 166 26.13 25.94 -16.69
N PRO A 167 26.29 24.93 -15.84
CA PRO A 167 25.55 23.67 -16.04
C PRO A 167 24.04 23.92 -15.93
N THR A 168 23.26 23.16 -16.68
CA THR A 168 21.79 23.15 -16.57
C THR A 168 21.38 22.71 -15.16
N ARG A 169 20.39 23.37 -14.59
CA ARG A 169 19.86 23.11 -13.26
C ARG A 169 18.34 22.98 -13.30
N ILE A 170 17.78 22.23 -12.35
CA ILE A 170 16.33 22.15 -12.13
C ILE A 170 15.74 23.54 -11.85
N ILE A 171 16.44 24.31 -11.02
CA ILE A 171 16.05 25.69 -10.67
C ILE A 171 17.28 26.58 -10.86
N GLU A 172 17.17 27.51 -11.79
CA GLU A 172 18.23 28.49 -12.02
C GLU A 172 18.42 29.38 -10.80
N LYS A 173 19.67 29.74 -10.50
CA LYS A 173 20.06 30.63 -9.38
C LYS A 173 19.57 30.13 -8.00
N CYS A 174 19.24 28.84 -7.87
CA CYS A 174 18.84 28.25 -6.60
C CYS A 174 20.02 28.21 -5.62
N LEU A 175 19.73 28.46 -4.34
CA LEU A 175 20.69 28.28 -3.23
C LEU A 175 21.09 26.79 -3.10
N ALA A 176 20.14 25.88 -3.32
CA ALA A 176 20.35 24.45 -3.24
C ALA A 176 20.81 23.87 -4.57
N SER A 177 21.59 22.80 -4.52
CA SER A 177 21.90 21.97 -5.68
C SER A 177 20.68 21.14 -6.08
N ASP A 178 20.66 20.61 -7.31
CA ASP A 178 19.59 19.72 -7.79
C ASP A 178 19.41 18.50 -6.87
N ARG A 179 20.47 17.99 -6.25
CA ARG A 179 20.39 16.89 -5.29
C ARG A 179 19.52 17.25 -4.08
N ILE A 180 19.69 18.43 -3.51
CA ILE A 180 18.90 18.89 -2.36
C ILE A 180 17.44 19.11 -2.76
N VAL A 181 17.21 19.65 -3.96
CA VAL A 181 15.86 19.84 -4.49
C VAL A 181 15.15 18.47 -4.66
N ILE A 182 15.84 17.51 -5.26
CA ILE A 182 15.32 16.13 -5.42
C ILE A 182 15.05 15.49 -4.06
N GLU A 183 16.01 15.59 -3.12
CA GLU A 183 15.85 15.03 -1.77
C GLU A 183 14.66 15.64 -1.02
N THR A 184 14.38 16.93 -1.24
CA THR A 184 13.19 17.59 -0.67
C THR A 184 11.89 16.95 -1.19
N VAL A 185 11.83 16.65 -2.49
CA VAL A 185 10.65 16.00 -3.11
C VAL A 185 10.50 14.55 -2.63
N VAL A 186 11.59 13.79 -2.63
CA VAL A 186 11.62 12.40 -2.11
C VAL A 186 11.23 12.37 -0.64
N GLY A 187 11.80 13.26 0.17
CA GLY A 187 11.46 13.41 1.58
C GLY A 187 9.97 13.65 1.80
N LYS A 188 9.34 14.50 0.97
CA LYS A 188 7.92 14.81 1.08
C LYS A 188 7.01 13.64 0.66
N TYR A 189 7.26 13.01 -0.49
CA TYR A 189 6.33 12.06 -1.11
C TYR A 189 6.66 10.60 -0.84
N CYS A 190 7.93 10.24 -0.72
CA CYS A 190 8.34 8.86 -0.44
C CYS A 190 8.52 8.60 1.05
N ASN A 191 9.09 9.57 1.79
CA ASN A 191 9.38 9.43 3.21
C ASN A 191 8.30 10.07 4.11
N HIS A 192 7.24 10.63 3.52
CA HIS A 192 6.14 11.30 4.22
C HIS A 192 6.58 12.38 5.23
N THR A 193 7.72 13.05 4.96
CA THR A 193 8.25 14.12 5.81
C THR A 193 7.69 15.47 5.36
N PRO A 194 6.80 16.10 6.13
CA PRO A 194 6.23 17.40 5.77
C PRO A 194 7.31 18.48 5.60
N LEU A 195 7.10 19.44 4.70
CA LEU A 195 8.09 20.48 4.41
C LEU A 195 8.49 21.32 5.63
N HIS A 196 7.58 21.56 6.59
CA HIS A 196 7.92 22.26 7.83
C HIS A 196 8.92 21.46 8.68
N ARG A 197 8.82 20.12 8.71
CA ARG A 197 9.80 19.28 9.40
C ARG A 197 11.14 19.26 8.67
N GLN A 198 11.12 19.24 7.35
CA GLN A 198 12.35 19.33 6.55
C GLN A 198 13.07 20.67 6.81
N SER A 199 12.32 21.79 6.87
CA SER A 199 12.86 23.11 7.25
C SER A 199 13.52 23.08 8.64
N MET A 200 12.83 22.51 9.63
CA MET A 200 13.39 22.36 10.99
C MET A 200 14.62 21.45 11.06
N ILE A 201 14.66 20.39 10.26
CA ILE A 201 15.83 19.49 10.18
C ILE A 201 17.04 20.24 9.62
N LEU A 202 16.85 20.99 8.52
CA LEU A 202 17.93 21.79 7.92
C LEU A 202 18.44 22.86 8.89
N GLU A 203 17.57 23.53 9.61
CA GLU A 203 17.95 24.51 10.62
C GLU A 203 18.72 23.86 11.78
N ARG A 204 18.21 22.76 12.33
CA ARG A 204 18.85 22.02 13.43
C ARG A 204 20.23 21.47 13.06
N ASP A 205 20.35 20.86 11.87
CA ASP A 205 21.54 20.10 11.49
C ASP A 205 22.61 20.98 10.83
N LEU A 206 22.22 22.09 10.21
CA LEU A 206 23.10 22.96 9.43
C LEU A 206 23.16 24.39 9.95
N GLY A 207 22.28 24.80 10.86
CA GLY A 207 22.11 26.21 11.22
C GLY A 207 21.61 27.08 10.06
N LEU A 208 21.01 26.47 9.03
CA LEU A 208 20.54 27.14 7.82
C LEU A 208 19.02 27.22 7.79
N GLU A 209 18.49 28.41 7.96
CA GLU A 209 17.05 28.64 7.86
C GLU A 209 16.59 28.70 6.41
N ILE A 210 15.92 27.64 5.96
CA ILE A 210 15.22 27.60 4.67
C ILE A 210 13.73 27.53 4.94
N SER A 211 12.99 28.55 4.55
CA SER A 211 11.57 28.65 4.84
C SER A 211 10.77 27.52 4.15
N ARG A 212 9.65 27.11 4.78
CA ARG A 212 8.70 26.17 4.17
C ARG A 212 8.27 26.62 2.78
N ALA A 213 8.05 27.92 2.57
CA ALA A 213 7.63 28.47 1.29
C ALA A 213 8.70 28.27 0.21
N THR A 214 9.98 28.36 0.56
CA THR A 214 11.09 28.09 -0.36
C THR A 214 11.11 26.61 -0.77
N LEU A 215 10.96 25.69 0.19
CA LEU A 215 10.88 24.25 -0.09
C LEU A 215 9.65 23.91 -0.94
N ASP A 216 8.51 24.55 -0.69
CA ASP A 216 7.29 24.38 -1.49
C ASP A 216 7.51 24.86 -2.93
N GLY A 217 8.16 26.00 -3.12
CA GLY A 217 8.55 26.47 -4.44
C GLY A 217 9.43 25.49 -5.21
N TRP A 218 10.34 24.78 -4.54
CA TRP A 218 11.17 23.74 -5.18
C TRP A 218 10.31 22.54 -5.61
N VAL A 219 9.38 22.09 -4.76
CA VAL A 219 8.46 21.01 -5.07
C VAL A 219 7.60 21.34 -6.29
N LEU A 220 7.05 22.56 -6.35
CA LEU A 220 6.25 23.02 -7.49
C LEU A 220 7.07 23.04 -8.79
N LYS A 221 8.33 23.52 -8.75
CA LYS A 221 9.21 23.53 -9.93
C LYS A 221 9.52 22.13 -10.46
N VAL A 222 9.78 21.18 -9.58
CA VAL A 222 9.93 19.77 -9.97
C VAL A 222 8.63 19.23 -10.57
N GLY A 223 7.48 19.55 -9.95
CA GLY A 223 6.16 19.19 -10.47
C GLY A 223 5.94 19.69 -11.90
N GLU A 224 6.28 20.95 -12.19
CA GLU A 224 6.19 21.51 -13.55
C GLU A 224 7.05 20.72 -14.57
N LEU A 225 8.28 20.33 -14.18
CA LEU A 225 9.16 19.51 -15.02
C LEU A 225 8.61 18.09 -15.29
N LEU A 226 7.81 17.55 -14.38
CA LEU A 226 7.24 16.22 -14.51
C LEU A 226 5.96 16.18 -15.34
N ILE A 227 5.35 17.31 -15.67
CA ILE A 227 4.10 17.37 -16.49
C ILE A 227 4.20 16.57 -17.79
N PRO A 228 5.27 16.69 -18.61
CA PRO A 228 5.39 15.91 -19.86
C PRO A 228 5.45 14.40 -19.60
N MET A 229 6.07 13.97 -18.50
CA MET A 229 6.15 12.57 -18.10
C MET A 229 4.77 12.05 -17.71
N VAL A 230 4.03 12.78 -16.88
CA VAL A 230 2.65 12.42 -16.51
C VAL A 230 1.74 12.36 -17.73
N ALA A 231 1.92 13.28 -18.70
CA ALA A 231 1.20 13.23 -19.96
C ALA A 231 1.54 11.98 -20.79
N ALA A 232 2.81 11.52 -20.77
CA ALA A 232 3.21 10.27 -21.42
C ALA A 232 2.60 9.06 -20.70
N MET A 233 2.62 9.02 -19.37
CA MET A 233 1.99 7.97 -18.56
C MET A 233 0.49 7.89 -18.82
N ARG A 234 -0.20 9.03 -18.92
CA ARG A 234 -1.62 9.07 -19.30
C ARG A 234 -1.85 8.49 -20.69
N ARG A 235 -1.03 8.83 -21.69
CA ARG A 235 -1.15 8.26 -23.06
C ARG A 235 -0.96 6.75 -23.05
N GLU A 236 0.03 6.25 -22.33
CA GLU A 236 0.26 4.82 -22.16
C GLU A 236 -0.97 4.13 -21.54
N LEU A 237 -1.52 4.71 -20.48
CA LEU A 237 -2.67 4.15 -19.77
C LEU A 237 -3.92 4.08 -20.69
N ILE A 238 -4.21 5.16 -21.42
CA ILE A 238 -5.35 5.24 -22.33
C ILE A 238 -5.18 4.34 -23.57
N SER A 239 -3.96 4.05 -24.01
CA SER A 239 -3.71 3.12 -25.11
C SER A 239 -3.93 1.65 -24.73
N GLY A 240 -4.09 1.36 -23.44
CA GLY A 240 -4.39 0.02 -22.93
C GLY A 240 -5.84 -0.41 -23.12
N SER A 241 -6.14 -1.64 -22.74
CA SER A 241 -7.51 -2.21 -22.84
C SER A 241 -8.28 -2.20 -21.52
N TYR A 242 -7.66 -1.77 -20.40
CA TYR A 242 -8.27 -1.85 -19.08
C TYR A 242 -7.75 -0.74 -18.17
N ILE A 243 -8.66 -0.02 -17.55
CA ILE A 243 -8.36 1.03 -16.55
C ILE A 243 -9.25 0.82 -15.33
N GLN A 244 -8.66 0.95 -14.15
CA GLN A 244 -9.38 1.13 -12.89
C GLN A 244 -9.38 2.61 -12.54
N ALA A 245 -10.54 3.14 -12.16
CA ALA A 245 -10.68 4.52 -11.72
C ALA A 245 -11.44 4.59 -10.39
N ASP A 246 -10.99 5.51 -9.55
CA ASP A 246 -11.57 5.80 -8.23
C ASP A 246 -11.26 7.26 -7.86
N GLU A 247 -11.99 7.86 -6.92
CA GLU A 247 -11.70 9.19 -6.45
C GLU A 247 -11.70 9.28 -4.92
N THR A 248 -10.74 10.06 -4.40
CA THR A 248 -10.59 10.30 -2.97
C THR A 248 -10.80 11.79 -2.68
N PRO A 249 -11.65 12.15 -1.71
CA PRO A 249 -11.81 13.54 -1.29
C PRO A 249 -10.55 14.05 -0.61
N VAL A 250 -10.18 15.30 -0.89
CA VAL A 250 -9.03 16.01 -0.32
C VAL A 250 -9.47 17.41 0.09
N ASP A 251 -9.27 17.73 1.36
CA ASP A 251 -9.55 19.08 1.86
C ASP A 251 -8.44 20.04 1.43
N VAL A 252 -8.80 21.09 0.72
CA VAL A 252 -7.87 22.14 0.27
C VAL A 252 -8.28 23.50 0.82
N GLN A 253 -7.27 24.31 1.18
CA GLN A 253 -7.49 25.69 1.54
C GLN A 253 -7.64 26.52 0.28
N THR A 254 -8.76 27.23 0.15
CA THR A 254 -8.96 28.21 -0.92
C THR A 254 -8.63 29.61 -0.45
N ARG A 255 -8.15 30.47 -1.37
CA ARG A 255 -7.78 31.86 -1.05
C ARG A 255 -8.98 32.77 -0.67
N GLU A 256 -10.21 32.31 -0.89
CA GLU A 256 -11.42 33.09 -0.69
C GLU A 256 -11.92 33.21 0.76
N GLY A 257 -11.04 32.94 1.72
CA GLY A 257 -11.09 33.50 3.07
C GLY A 257 -12.30 33.20 3.96
N ARG A 258 -13.12 32.22 3.69
CA ARG A 258 -14.33 31.92 4.48
C ARG A 258 -14.14 30.88 5.58
N GLY A 259 -12.91 30.59 5.98
CA GLY A 259 -12.63 29.71 7.13
C GLY A 259 -13.05 28.25 7.00
N LYS A 260 -13.57 27.81 5.86
CA LYS A 260 -13.91 26.41 5.58
C LYS A 260 -12.99 25.89 4.47
N ASN A 261 -12.46 24.70 4.70
CA ASN A 261 -11.76 23.96 3.64
C ASN A 261 -12.74 23.64 2.50
N HIS A 262 -12.26 23.75 1.28
CA HIS A 262 -12.98 23.26 0.11
C HIS A 262 -12.66 21.78 -0.10
N GLN A 263 -13.69 20.95 -0.27
CA GLN A 263 -13.49 19.54 -0.62
C GLN A 263 -13.22 19.41 -2.10
N ALA A 264 -11.96 19.13 -2.44
CA ALA A 264 -11.51 18.77 -3.78
C ALA A 264 -11.37 17.25 -3.89
N TYR A 265 -10.99 16.74 -5.06
CA TYR A 265 -10.90 15.32 -5.33
C TYR A 265 -9.59 14.99 -6.06
N LEU A 266 -8.99 13.90 -5.63
CA LEU A 266 -7.86 13.28 -6.31
C LEU A 266 -8.39 12.04 -7.02
N TRP A 267 -8.50 12.13 -8.34
CA TRP A 267 -8.93 11.03 -9.21
C TRP A 267 -7.73 10.15 -9.51
N GLN A 268 -7.87 8.87 -9.28
CA GLN A 268 -6.85 7.86 -9.55
C GLN A 268 -7.25 7.07 -10.78
N TYR A 269 -6.34 6.94 -11.74
CA TYR A 269 -6.48 6.07 -12.90
C TYR A 269 -5.31 5.11 -12.94
N SER A 270 -5.56 3.80 -12.99
CA SER A 270 -4.51 2.81 -12.89
C SER A 270 -4.78 1.57 -13.73
N ARG A 271 -3.71 0.83 -13.98
CA ARG A 271 -3.74 -0.52 -14.52
C ARG A 271 -3.04 -1.45 -13.52
N PRO A 272 -3.63 -2.61 -13.14
CA PRO A 272 -2.99 -3.55 -12.23
C PRO A 272 -1.58 -3.94 -12.68
N GLY A 273 -0.59 -3.73 -11.82
CA GLY A 273 0.81 -4.00 -12.12
C GLY A 273 1.47 -3.08 -13.16
N GLY A 274 0.84 -1.95 -13.47
CA GLY A 274 1.32 -0.97 -14.44
C GLY A 274 1.23 0.46 -13.96
N THR A 275 1.01 1.36 -14.91
CA THR A 275 0.97 2.80 -14.69
C THR A 275 -0.18 3.23 -13.78
N LEU A 276 0.10 4.16 -12.88
CA LEU A 276 -0.83 4.86 -12.00
C LEU A 276 -0.70 6.36 -12.23
N VAL A 277 -1.81 7.05 -12.48
CA VAL A 277 -1.85 8.51 -12.67
C VAL A 277 -2.89 9.11 -11.75
N PHE A 278 -2.55 10.20 -11.09
CA PHE A 278 -3.46 11.01 -10.31
C PHE A 278 -3.83 12.29 -11.07
N ASP A 279 -5.10 12.66 -11.05
CA ASP A 279 -5.64 13.90 -11.61
C ASP A 279 -6.38 14.67 -10.49
N PHE A 280 -5.88 15.86 -10.15
CA PHE A 280 -6.49 16.70 -9.12
C PHE A 280 -7.59 17.58 -9.72
N ARG A 281 -8.77 17.59 -9.06
CA ARG A 281 -9.91 18.42 -9.45
C ARG A 281 -10.57 19.07 -8.25
N LEU A 282 -11.01 20.31 -8.43
CA LEU A 282 -11.77 21.02 -7.39
C LEU A 282 -13.17 20.46 -7.16
N GLY A 283 -13.71 19.70 -8.09
CA GLY A 283 -15.04 19.11 -8.00
C GLY A 283 -15.08 17.63 -8.35
N ARG A 284 -16.19 16.97 -7.98
CA ARG A 284 -16.45 15.55 -8.24
C ARG A 284 -17.24 15.32 -9.54
N GLY A 285 -17.35 16.34 -10.40
CA GLY A 285 -18.17 16.29 -11.62
C GLY A 285 -17.58 15.40 -12.71
N ARG A 286 -18.46 15.00 -13.65
CA ARG A 286 -18.17 14.17 -14.82
C ARG A 286 -17.08 14.73 -15.74
N ASP A 287 -16.89 16.05 -15.75
CA ASP A 287 -15.92 16.71 -16.64
C ASP A 287 -14.47 16.24 -16.37
N GLY A 288 -14.13 15.91 -15.11
CA GLY A 288 -12.83 15.35 -14.75
C GLY A 288 -12.55 14.04 -15.49
N PRO A 289 -13.29 12.97 -15.23
CA PRO A 289 -13.08 11.68 -15.88
C PRO A 289 -13.33 11.74 -17.40
N LYS A 290 -14.29 12.55 -17.90
CA LYS A 290 -14.49 12.74 -19.32
C LYS A 290 -13.26 13.33 -20.01
N GLN A 291 -12.62 14.30 -19.40
CA GLN A 291 -11.43 14.96 -19.94
C GLN A 291 -10.20 14.04 -19.87
N PHE A 292 -10.08 13.27 -18.78
CA PHE A 292 -8.97 12.33 -18.61
C PHE A 292 -9.06 11.17 -19.61
N LEU A 293 -10.21 10.50 -19.70
CA LEU A 293 -10.40 9.31 -20.53
C LEU A 293 -10.52 9.63 -22.02
N GLY A 294 -11.09 10.79 -22.38
CA GLY A 294 -11.28 11.18 -23.79
C GLY A 294 -12.08 10.13 -24.55
N GLN A 295 -11.47 9.52 -25.57
CA GLN A 295 -12.06 8.46 -26.41
C GLN A 295 -11.57 7.05 -26.04
N PHE A 296 -11.29 6.79 -24.76
CA PHE A 296 -10.90 5.45 -24.32
C PHE A 296 -11.98 4.41 -24.65
N GLU A 297 -11.61 3.29 -25.25
CA GLU A 297 -12.53 2.23 -25.73
C GLU A 297 -12.31 0.87 -25.08
N GLY A 298 -11.55 0.80 -24.00
CA GLY A 298 -11.34 -0.42 -23.24
C GLY A 298 -12.38 -0.67 -22.15
N ILE A 299 -12.03 -1.48 -21.18
CA ILE A 299 -12.82 -1.73 -19.96
C ILE A 299 -12.45 -0.69 -18.91
N LEU A 300 -13.41 0.10 -18.46
CA LEU A 300 -13.29 1.01 -17.33
C LEU A 300 -13.95 0.38 -16.10
N GLN A 301 -13.18 0.08 -15.07
CA GLN A 301 -13.70 -0.42 -13.81
C GLN A 301 -13.76 0.69 -12.75
N THR A 302 -14.93 0.92 -12.15
CA THR A 302 -15.16 1.93 -11.10
C THR A 302 -16.04 1.38 -9.98
N ASP A 303 -16.33 2.22 -8.98
CA ASP A 303 -17.28 1.94 -7.90
C ASP A 303 -18.75 2.01 -8.34
N GLY A 304 -19.03 2.43 -9.58
CA GLY A 304 -20.38 2.66 -10.09
C GLY A 304 -20.88 4.10 -9.89
N TYR A 305 -19.99 5.04 -9.55
CA TYR A 305 -20.37 6.45 -9.45
C TYR A 305 -20.81 7.03 -10.79
N ALA A 306 -21.95 7.73 -10.81
CA ALA A 306 -22.60 8.23 -12.03
C ALA A 306 -21.76 9.21 -12.89
N ALA A 307 -20.68 9.78 -12.34
CA ALA A 307 -19.77 10.61 -13.11
C ALA A 307 -19.02 9.83 -14.20
N TYR A 308 -18.93 8.51 -14.06
CA TYR A 308 -18.31 7.63 -15.06
C TYR A 308 -19.30 7.15 -16.16
N ASP A 309 -20.58 7.47 -16.04
CA ASP A 309 -21.56 7.07 -17.04
C ASP A 309 -21.44 7.94 -18.30
N GLN A 310 -21.62 7.31 -19.47
CA GLN A 310 -21.63 7.99 -20.77
C GLN A 310 -20.36 8.83 -21.06
N ILE A 311 -19.21 8.36 -20.61
CA ILE A 311 -17.88 8.92 -20.93
C ILE A 311 -17.07 7.90 -21.72
N GLY A 312 -15.94 8.34 -22.29
CA GLY A 312 -15.11 7.47 -23.13
C GLY A 312 -15.63 7.33 -24.56
N GLY A 313 -15.04 6.43 -25.32
CA GLY A 313 -15.43 6.13 -26.71
C GLY A 313 -16.62 5.16 -26.79
N PRO A 314 -17.18 4.99 -27.99
CA PRO A 314 -18.43 4.22 -28.20
C PRO A 314 -18.32 2.72 -27.88
N ARG A 315 -17.11 2.18 -27.83
CA ARG A 315 -16.85 0.76 -27.48
C ARG A 315 -16.35 0.58 -26.05
N MET A 316 -16.36 1.62 -25.23
CA MET A 316 -15.98 1.50 -23.84
C MET A 316 -16.98 0.63 -23.06
N VAL A 317 -16.48 -0.31 -22.30
CA VAL A 317 -17.28 -1.15 -21.39
C VAL A 317 -17.08 -0.65 -19.96
N HIS A 318 -18.14 -0.16 -19.33
CA HIS A 318 -18.12 0.22 -17.92
C HIS A 318 -18.38 -1.02 -17.06
N ALA A 319 -17.46 -1.38 -16.19
CA ALA A 319 -17.53 -2.50 -15.28
C ALA A 319 -17.55 -2.02 -13.82
N ALA A 320 -18.49 -2.48 -13.03
CA ALA A 320 -18.54 -2.18 -11.61
C ALA A 320 -17.49 -2.99 -10.82
N CYS A 321 -16.99 -2.42 -9.73
CA CYS A 321 -16.03 -3.05 -8.85
C CYS A 321 -16.72 -3.96 -7.82
N TRP A 322 -16.40 -5.24 -7.83
CA TRP A 322 -16.94 -6.22 -6.88
C TRP A 322 -16.59 -5.91 -5.42
N SER A 323 -15.46 -5.26 -5.15
CA SER A 323 -15.12 -4.86 -3.77
C SER A 323 -16.09 -3.80 -3.23
N HIS A 324 -16.48 -2.84 -4.06
CA HIS A 324 -17.47 -1.83 -3.68
C HIS A 324 -18.86 -2.42 -3.54
N ALA A 325 -19.29 -3.28 -4.48
CA ALA A 325 -20.54 -4.00 -4.37
C ALA A 325 -20.61 -4.86 -3.08
N ARG A 326 -19.54 -5.61 -2.77
CA ARG A 326 -19.44 -6.39 -1.54
C ARG A 326 -19.56 -5.51 -0.30
N ARG A 327 -18.92 -4.32 -0.29
CA ARG A 327 -19.01 -3.38 0.84
C ARG A 327 -20.46 -2.99 1.12
N GLN A 328 -21.24 -2.67 0.09
CA GLN A 328 -22.67 -2.32 0.23
C GLN A 328 -23.49 -3.45 0.87
N PHE A 329 -23.34 -4.68 0.38
CA PHE A 329 -24.01 -5.84 0.98
C PHE A 329 -23.51 -6.13 2.39
N PHE A 330 -22.23 -5.97 2.66
CA PHE A 330 -21.66 -6.17 3.99
C PHE A 330 -22.19 -5.15 5.00
N GLU A 331 -22.32 -3.88 4.61
CA GLU A 331 -22.95 -2.85 5.42
C GLU A 331 -24.43 -3.16 5.71
N ALA A 332 -25.16 -3.71 4.72
CA ALA A 332 -26.54 -4.17 4.94
C ALA A 332 -26.60 -5.33 5.96
N VAL A 333 -25.67 -6.30 5.89
CA VAL A 333 -25.56 -7.38 6.88
C VAL A 333 -25.22 -6.84 8.27
N GLN A 334 -24.38 -5.80 8.37
CA GLN A 334 -24.09 -5.17 9.67
C GLN A 334 -25.32 -4.50 10.29
N LEU A 335 -26.16 -3.89 9.47
CA LEU A 335 -27.41 -3.27 9.94
C LEU A 335 -28.45 -4.31 10.33
N ASN A 336 -28.52 -5.43 9.61
CA ASN A 336 -29.41 -6.57 9.88
C ASN A 336 -28.69 -7.92 9.70
N PRO A 337 -28.03 -8.44 10.73
CA PRO A 337 -27.30 -9.73 10.65
C PRO A 337 -28.17 -10.94 10.29
N ARG A 338 -29.47 -10.82 10.42
CA ARG A 338 -30.44 -11.88 10.08
C ARG A 338 -31.08 -11.69 8.71
N ASP A 339 -30.55 -10.77 7.90
CA ASP A 339 -31.05 -10.55 6.55
C ASP A 339 -30.86 -11.83 5.70
N PRO A 340 -31.95 -12.45 5.23
CA PRO A 340 -31.88 -13.75 4.52
C PRO A 340 -31.28 -13.60 3.11
N ALA A 341 -31.27 -12.42 2.53
CA ALA A 341 -30.74 -12.16 1.19
C ALA A 341 -29.28 -11.69 1.23
N ALA A 342 -28.95 -10.70 2.04
CA ALA A 342 -27.63 -10.06 2.04
C ALA A 342 -26.52 -11.00 2.55
N THR A 343 -26.79 -11.80 3.60
CA THR A 343 -25.78 -12.71 4.19
C THR A 343 -25.26 -13.77 3.20
N PRO A 344 -26.13 -14.52 2.47
CA PRO A 344 -25.66 -15.48 1.47
C PRO A 344 -24.92 -14.81 0.29
N ILE A 345 -25.35 -13.60 -0.12
CA ILE A 345 -24.70 -12.87 -1.21
C ILE A 345 -23.27 -12.47 -0.83
N VAL A 346 -23.06 -11.97 0.39
CA VAL A 346 -21.70 -11.66 0.89
C VAL A 346 -20.83 -12.90 0.92
N ALA A 347 -21.35 -14.03 1.41
CA ALA A 347 -20.60 -15.29 1.43
C ALA A 347 -20.19 -15.76 0.03
N GLN A 348 -21.05 -15.60 -0.96
CA GLN A 348 -20.74 -15.92 -2.35
C GLN A 348 -19.73 -14.98 -2.97
N MET A 349 -19.82 -13.67 -2.68
CA MET A 349 -18.80 -12.69 -3.10
C MET A 349 -17.43 -13.03 -2.48
N ASP A 350 -17.38 -13.48 -1.23
CA ASP A 350 -16.14 -13.95 -0.60
C ASP A 350 -15.57 -15.18 -1.31
N ALA A 351 -16.42 -16.10 -1.76
CA ALA A 351 -16.00 -17.24 -2.56
C ALA A 351 -15.40 -16.81 -3.92
N LEU A 352 -15.95 -15.78 -4.59
CA LEU A 352 -15.35 -15.22 -5.81
C LEU A 352 -13.93 -14.70 -5.56
N PHE A 353 -13.73 -13.92 -4.48
CA PHE A 353 -12.41 -13.41 -4.11
C PHE A 353 -11.44 -14.53 -3.72
N ALA A 354 -11.92 -15.58 -3.05
CA ALA A 354 -11.10 -16.72 -2.67
C ALA A 354 -10.54 -17.46 -3.89
N VAL A 355 -11.34 -17.67 -4.95
CA VAL A 355 -10.88 -18.28 -6.21
C VAL A 355 -9.75 -17.48 -6.84
N ASP A 356 -9.88 -16.16 -6.87
CA ASP A 356 -8.86 -15.28 -7.46
C ASP A 356 -7.59 -15.19 -6.59
N ALA A 357 -7.75 -15.19 -5.26
CA ALA A 357 -6.64 -15.23 -4.31
C ALA A 357 -5.83 -16.54 -4.42
N GLU A 358 -6.53 -17.67 -4.56
CA GLU A 358 -5.89 -18.96 -4.76
C GLU A 358 -5.13 -19.01 -6.10
N ALA A 359 -5.73 -18.48 -7.18
CA ALA A 359 -5.10 -18.40 -8.48
C ALA A 359 -3.82 -17.55 -8.45
N ARG A 360 -3.80 -16.45 -7.68
CA ARG A 360 -2.59 -15.64 -7.45
C ARG A 360 -1.53 -16.40 -6.64
N ARG A 361 -1.93 -17.04 -5.55
CA ARG A 361 -1.02 -17.83 -4.70
C ARG A 361 -0.36 -18.97 -5.46
N LYS A 362 -1.10 -19.62 -6.37
CA LYS A 362 -0.61 -20.69 -7.24
C LYS A 362 0.09 -20.18 -8.50
N THR A 363 0.26 -18.86 -8.66
CA THR A 363 0.90 -18.23 -9.83
C THR A 363 0.36 -18.72 -11.17
N LEU A 364 -0.96 -18.98 -11.24
CA LEU A 364 -1.58 -19.51 -12.46
C LEU A 364 -1.41 -18.53 -13.63
N THR A 365 -1.19 -19.08 -14.83
CA THR A 365 -1.16 -18.30 -16.08
C THR A 365 -2.52 -17.66 -16.36
N THR A 366 -2.55 -16.63 -17.21
CA THR A 366 -3.80 -15.96 -17.62
C THR A 366 -4.81 -16.94 -18.21
N ALA A 367 -4.37 -17.89 -19.04
CA ALA A 367 -5.22 -18.92 -19.62
C ALA A 367 -5.80 -19.86 -18.56
N ALA A 368 -4.97 -20.33 -17.63
CA ALA A 368 -5.42 -21.21 -16.54
C ALA A 368 -6.40 -20.46 -15.58
N ARG A 369 -6.18 -19.18 -15.31
CA ARG A 369 -7.13 -18.35 -14.55
C ARG A 369 -8.46 -18.19 -15.29
N HIS A 370 -8.42 -18.00 -16.60
CA HIS A 370 -9.63 -17.89 -17.41
C HIS A 370 -10.47 -19.16 -17.32
N ILE A 371 -9.88 -20.35 -17.53
CA ILE A 371 -10.58 -21.63 -17.41
C ILE A 371 -11.20 -21.77 -16.01
N ARG A 372 -10.41 -21.56 -14.96
CA ARG A 372 -10.89 -21.66 -13.58
C ARG A 372 -12.04 -20.69 -13.28
N ARG A 373 -12.03 -19.49 -13.85
CA ARG A 373 -13.12 -18.53 -13.71
C ARG A 373 -14.39 -19.01 -14.42
N GLN A 374 -14.29 -19.61 -15.60
CA GLN A 374 -15.44 -20.19 -16.29
C GLN A 374 -16.06 -21.35 -15.51
N GLU A 375 -15.23 -22.22 -14.93
CA GLU A 375 -15.71 -23.41 -14.22
C GLU A 375 -16.27 -23.08 -12.83
N THR A 376 -15.67 -22.15 -12.10
CA THR A 376 -15.98 -21.92 -10.68
C THR A 376 -16.67 -20.57 -10.44
N VAL A 377 -16.24 -19.51 -11.10
CA VAL A 377 -16.76 -18.15 -10.83
C VAL A 377 -18.08 -17.93 -11.56
N ARG A 378 -18.23 -18.43 -12.79
CA ARG A 378 -19.46 -18.23 -13.58
C ARG A 378 -20.70 -18.75 -12.87
N PRO A 379 -20.74 -19.99 -12.36
CA PRO A 379 -21.89 -20.48 -11.61
C PRO A 379 -22.22 -19.67 -10.35
N LEU A 380 -21.17 -19.16 -9.63
CA LEU A 380 -21.37 -18.29 -8.47
C LEU A 380 -22.00 -16.94 -8.86
N LEU A 381 -21.60 -16.38 -9.99
CA LEU A 381 -22.20 -15.13 -10.51
C LEU A 381 -23.66 -15.32 -10.88
N ASP A 382 -24.00 -16.43 -11.54
CA ASP A 382 -25.37 -16.75 -11.94
C ASP A 382 -26.26 -16.97 -10.69
N ASP A 383 -25.75 -17.59 -9.62
CA ASP A 383 -26.46 -17.75 -8.37
C ASP A 383 -26.62 -16.42 -7.59
N ILE A 384 -25.59 -15.58 -7.53
CA ILE A 384 -25.70 -14.22 -6.96
C ILE A 384 -26.79 -13.43 -7.69
N ARG A 385 -26.75 -13.46 -9.02
CA ARG A 385 -27.74 -12.76 -9.86
C ARG A 385 -29.16 -13.23 -9.55
N SER A 386 -29.39 -14.54 -9.52
CA SER A 386 -30.69 -15.13 -9.18
C SER A 386 -31.20 -14.66 -7.80
N LYS A 387 -30.31 -14.53 -6.81
CA LYS A 387 -30.69 -14.07 -5.47
C LYS A 387 -30.98 -12.57 -5.39
N ILE A 388 -30.39 -11.76 -6.28
CA ILE A 388 -30.67 -10.32 -6.36
C ILE A 388 -31.99 -10.05 -7.08
N GLU A 389 -32.33 -10.89 -8.07
CA GLU A 389 -33.54 -10.75 -8.87
C GLU A 389 -34.80 -11.35 -8.18
N ALA A 390 -34.63 -12.19 -7.13
CA ALA A 390 -35.72 -12.82 -6.36
C ALA A 390 -36.25 -11.89 -5.26
#